data_5a1e47ce78bb4dfc6528f7c90b22474d
#
_entry.id   5a1e47ce78bb4dfc6528f7c90b22474d
#
_cell.length_a   1.000
_cell.length_b   1.000
_cell.length_c   1.000
_cell.angle_alpha   90.00
_cell.angle_beta   90.00
_cell.angle_gamma   90.00
#
_symmetry.space_group_name_H-M   'P 1'
#
loop_
_entity.id
_entity.type
_entity.pdbx_description
1 polymer ?
#
loop_
_entity_poly.entity_id
_entity_poly.type
_entity_poly.pdbx_seq_one_letter_code
_entity_poly.pdbx_strand_id
1 'polypeptide(L)'
;EGRGVTGRVEGREVAVGRPTWIAERGIAIPDSLNDAVATAQASGATAVVLAAAPRPGEREGVGANGESGALRALAVLVVRDTVRPSSRAAIADLRAQGVRPILLTGDNAHAAAHVAAEVGIAAEDVRADVLPGDKRAVVADLQERGHVVGMVGDGVNDAAALAQAGTRGLGLAMGSGTDVAIEAADITLVRADLDAVVAAIRISRATLRMIRQNLFWAFAYNVAAIPLAAAGLLNPMIAGAAMAASSVIVVTNSLRLRRAGA
;
A
#
# COMPACT_ATOMS: atom_id res chain seq x y z
N GLU A 1 -8.60 24.63 1.18
CA GLU A 1 -7.33 24.00 0.73
C GLU A 1 -7.62 22.87 -0.25
N GLY A 2 -6.75 22.69 -1.28
CA GLY A 2 -6.86 21.58 -2.24
C GLY A 2 -7.82 21.78 -3.42
N ARG A 3 -8.41 22.96 -3.62
CA ARG A 3 -9.33 23.21 -4.75
C ARG A 3 -8.63 23.75 -5.99
N GLY A 4 -7.60 24.59 -5.81
CA GLY A 4 -6.86 25.20 -6.90
C GLY A 4 -5.88 26.26 -6.41
N VAL A 5 -5.04 26.75 -7.31
CA VAL A 5 -4.00 27.74 -7.08
C VAL A 5 -4.07 28.82 -8.17
N THR A 6 -3.75 30.07 -7.80
CA THR A 6 -3.54 31.16 -8.74
C THR A 6 -2.13 31.69 -8.61
N GLY A 7 -1.60 32.22 -9.71
CA GLY A 7 -0.26 32.78 -9.72
C GLY A 7 -0.01 33.59 -10.99
N ARG A 8 1.21 34.12 -11.16
CA ARG A 8 1.65 34.77 -12.38
C ARG A 8 2.82 34.01 -13.01
N VAL A 9 2.69 33.73 -14.30
CA VAL A 9 3.72 33.07 -15.11
C VAL A 9 4.01 33.99 -16.30
N GLU A 10 5.24 34.42 -16.45
CA GLU A 10 5.66 35.37 -17.50
C GLU A 10 4.78 36.65 -17.56
N GLY A 11 4.42 37.16 -16.38
CA GLY A 11 3.55 38.37 -16.26
C GLY A 11 2.08 38.13 -16.47
N ARG A 12 1.63 36.95 -16.86
CA ARG A 12 0.23 36.53 -17.08
C ARG A 12 -0.36 35.93 -15.82
N GLU A 13 -1.60 36.30 -15.51
CA GLU A 13 -2.35 35.64 -14.47
C GLU A 13 -2.74 34.24 -14.93
N VAL A 14 -2.54 33.23 -14.06
CA VAL A 14 -2.82 31.82 -14.32
C VAL A 14 -3.60 31.25 -13.13
N ALA A 15 -4.60 30.45 -13.42
CA ALA A 15 -5.33 29.66 -12.44
C ALA A 15 -5.31 28.18 -12.82
N VAL A 16 -5.01 27.30 -11.87
CA VAL A 16 -5.05 25.84 -12.05
C VAL A 16 -5.87 25.25 -10.92
N GLY A 17 -6.89 24.48 -11.24
CA GLY A 17 -7.74 23.91 -10.19
C GLY A 17 -8.81 22.96 -10.70
N ARG A 18 -9.58 22.42 -9.76
CA ARG A 18 -10.72 21.55 -10.08
C ARG A 18 -11.72 22.29 -10.96
N PRO A 19 -12.40 21.61 -11.88
CA PRO A 19 -13.38 22.24 -12.77
C PRO A 19 -14.44 23.09 -12.04
N THR A 20 -14.95 22.58 -10.91
CA THR A 20 -15.91 23.28 -10.05
C THR A 20 -15.34 24.59 -9.50
N TRP A 21 -14.09 24.60 -9.04
CA TRP A 21 -13.44 25.78 -8.51
C TRP A 21 -13.13 26.83 -9.60
N ILE A 22 -12.82 26.39 -10.82
CA ILE A 22 -12.65 27.28 -11.98
C ILE A 22 -13.99 27.90 -12.34
N ALA A 23 -15.08 27.15 -12.35
CA ALA A 23 -16.44 27.66 -12.62
C ALA A 23 -16.91 28.62 -11.52
N GLU A 24 -16.65 28.36 -10.24
CA GLU A 24 -16.95 29.26 -9.10
C GLU A 24 -16.27 30.63 -9.26
N ARG A 25 -15.17 30.71 -10.00
CA ARG A 25 -14.47 31.99 -10.34
C ARG A 25 -15.02 32.69 -11.57
N GLY A 26 -16.13 32.23 -12.14
CA GLY A 26 -16.74 32.81 -13.33
C GLY A 26 -15.97 32.51 -14.62
N ILE A 27 -15.02 31.56 -14.61
CA ILE A 27 -14.26 31.18 -15.79
C ILE A 27 -15.06 30.13 -16.55
N ALA A 28 -15.52 30.44 -17.75
CA ALA A 28 -16.24 29.52 -18.61
C ALA A 28 -15.28 28.43 -19.12
N ILE A 29 -15.69 27.17 -18.96
CA ILE A 29 -14.98 26.01 -19.50
C ILE A 29 -15.69 25.61 -20.80
N PRO A 30 -15.02 25.67 -21.97
CA PRO A 30 -15.60 25.24 -23.24
C PRO A 30 -16.06 23.80 -23.22
N ASP A 31 -17.08 23.44 -24.01
CA ASP A 31 -17.63 22.09 -24.06
C ASP A 31 -16.56 21.02 -24.37
N SER A 32 -15.64 21.33 -25.29
CA SER A 32 -14.53 20.42 -25.63
C SER A 32 -13.62 20.10 -24.44
N LEU A 33 -13.43 21.04 -23.51
CA LEU A 33 -12.66 20.81 -22.29
C LEU A 33 -13.51 20.12 -21.22
N ASN A 34 -14.83 20.40 -21.16
CA ASN A 34 -15.74 19.68 -20.28
C ASN A 34 -15.83 18.19 -20.67
N ASP A 35 -15.87 17.86 -21.96
CA ASP A 35 -15.84 16.48 -22.46
C ASP A 35 -14.53 15.78 -22.06
N ALA A 36 -13.40 16.49 -22.17
CA ALA A 36 -12.11 15.96 -21.73
C ALA A 36 -12.07 15.72 -20.21
N VAL A 37 -12.64 16.63 -19.41
CA VAL A 37 -12.78 16.46 -17.96
C VAL A 37 -13.64 15.25 -17.65
N ALA A 38 -14.81 15.10 -18.27
CA ALA A 38 -15.71 13.98 -18.07
C ALA A 38 -15.05 12.64 -18.44
N THR A 39 -14.34 12.59 -19.56
CA THR A 39 -13.60 11.40 -20.01
C THR A 39 -12.51 11.02 -19.02
N ALA A 40 -11.72 12.00 -18.53
CA ALA A 40 -10.68 11.76 -17.55
C ALA A 40 -11.26 11.22 -16.23
N GLN A 41 -12.33 11.85 -15.73
CA GLN A 41 -13.00 11.44 -14.50
C GLN A 41 -13.65 10.06 -14.62
N ALA A 42 -14.27 9.74 -15.76
CA ALA A 42 -14.83 8.41 -16.01
C ALA A 42 -13.76 7.31 -16.02
N SER A 43 -12.50 7.66 -16.38
CA SER A 43 -11.37 6.73 -16.30
C SER A 43 -10.64 6.72 -14.94
N GLY A 44 -11.22 7.35 -13.91
CA GLY A 44 -10.65 7.41 -12.56
C GLY A 44 -9.46 8.38 -12.41
N ALA A 45 -9.20 9.23 -13.40
CA ALA A 45 -8.14 10.22 -13.32
C ALA A 45 -8.62 11.53 -12.67
N THR A 46 -7.70 12.26 -12.05
CA THR A 46 -7.97 13.62 -11.59
C THR A 46 -7.76 14.60 -12.73
N ALA A 47 -8.82 15.33 -13.07
CA ALA A 47 -8.75 16.38 -14.07
C ALA A 47 -8.68 17.75 -13.39
N VAL A 48 -7.70 18.58 -13.75
CA VAL A 48 -7.60 19.99 -13.36
C VAL A 48 -7.59 20.86 -14.61
N VAL A 49 -8.26 21.99 -14.53
CA VAL A 49 -8.34 22.95 -15.63
C VAL A 49 -7.29 24.01 -15.42
N LEU A 50 -6.55 24.31 -16.47
CA LEU A 50 -5.64 25.44 -16.57
C LEU A 50 -6.36 26.59 -17.25
N ALA A 51 -6.44 27.75 -16.59
CA ALA A 51 -6.92 28.98 -17.17
C ALA A 51 -5.82 30.04 -17.09
N ALA A 52 -5.78 30.93 -18.11
CA ALA A 52 -4.82 32.03 -18.13
C ALA A 52 -5.41 33.27 -18.78
N ALA A 53 -4.85 34.41 -18.43
CA ALA A 53 -5.13 35.70 -19.13
C ALA A 53 -4.63 35.61 -20.58
N PRO A 54 -5.30 36.32 -21.54
CA PRO A 54 -4.88 36.33 -22.94
C PRO A 54 -3.45 36.88 -23.09
N ARG A 55 -2.78 36.51 -24.17
CA ARG A 55 -1.48 37.09 -24.52
C ARG A 55 -1.68 38.52 -25.07
N PRO A 56 -0.68 39.39 -24.91
CA PRO A 56 -0.70 40.67 -25.59
C PRO A 56 -0.87 40.44 -27.11
N GLY A 57 -1.97 41.01 -27.69
CA GLY A 57 -2.30 40.82 -29.09
C GLY A 57 -3.26 39.65 -29.43
N GLU A 58 -3.62 38.80 -28.47
CA GLU A 58 -4.75 37.87 -28.63
C GLU A 58 -6.07 38.60 -28.38
N ARG A 59 -7.15 38.16 -29.07
CA ARG A 59 -8.50 38.72 -28.80
C ARG A 59 -8.83 38.48 -27.33
N GLU A 60 -9.20 39.56 -26.63
CA GLU A 60 -9.66 39.52 -25.25
C GLU A 60 -10.81 38.51 -25.12
N GLY A 61 -10.65 37.54 -24.21
CA GLY A 61 -11.73 36.62 -23.87
C GLY A 61 -12.78 37.42 -23.09
N VAL A 62 -14.02 37.32 -23.49
CA VAL A 62 -15.15 37.82 -22.70
C VAL A 62 -15.43 36.76 -21.63
N GLY A 63 -15.24 37.11 -20.35
CA GLY A 63 -15.66 36.24 -19.24
C GLY A 63 -17.18 36.06 -19.25
N ALA A 64 -17.68 35.12 -18.51
CA ALA A 64 -19.10 34.84 -18.34
C ALA A 64 -19.90 36.12 -17.92
N ASN A 65 -19.23 37.10 -17.32
CA ASN A 65 -19.76 38.36 -16.84
C ASN A 65 -19.45 39.56 -17.77
N GLY A 66 -18.88 39.35 -18.99
CA GLY A 66 -18.59 40.42 -19.93
C GLY A 66 -17.35 41.27 -19.62
N GLU A 67 -16.50 40.86 -18.66
CA GLU A 67 -15.29 41.61 -18.28
C GLU A 67 -14.15 41.36 -19.27
N SER A 68 -13.55 42.45 -19.77
CA SER A 68 -12.35 42.44 -20.63
C SER A 68 -11.12 42.01 -19.79
N GLY A 69 -10.35 41.03 -20.28
CA GLY A 69 -9.17 40.53 -19.55
C GLY A 69 -9.41 39.31 -18.66
N ALA A 70 -10.62 38.75 -18.69
CA ALA A 70 -10.96 37.55 -17.90
C ALA A 70 -10.10 36.33 -18.28
N LEU A 71 -9.76 35.55 -17.27
CA LEU A 71 -9.06 34.27 -17.47
C LEU A 71 -9.88 33.33 -18.39
N ARG A 72 -9.21 32.65 -19.31
CA ARG A 72 -9.83 31.66 -20.19
C ARG A 72 -9.31 30.28 -19.87
N ALA A 73 -10.19 29.29 -19.82
CA ALA A 73 -9.78 27.88 -19.74
C ALA A 73 -9.05 27.48 -21.05
N LEU A 74 -7.83 27.01 -20.93
CA LEU A 74 -6.94 26.71 -22.06
C LEU A 74 -6.71 25.21 -22.25
N ALA A 75 -6.64 24.46 -21.16
CA ALA A 75 -6.30 23.04 -21.21
C ALA A 75 -6.84 22.31 -19.97
N VAL A 76 -7.00 21.01 -20.13
CA VAL A 76 -7.21 20.07 -19.04
C VAL A 76 -5.92 19.31 -18.81
N LEU A 77 -5.41 19.36 -17.59
CA LEU A 77 -4.30 18.53 -17.13
C LEU A 77 -4.89 17.31 -16.46
N VAL A 78 -4.55 16.14 -16.98
CA VAL A 78 -5.01 14.86 -16.45
C VAL A 78 -3.89 14.26 -15.62
N VAL A 79 -4.13 14.14 -14.33
CA VAL A 79 -3.23 13.48 -13.38
C VAL A 79 -3.80 12.11 -13.08
N ARG A 80 -3.01 11.08 -13.33
CA ARG A 80 -3.38 9.70 -13.03
C ARG A 80 -2.27 9.06 -12.24
N ASP A 81 -2.63 8.47 -11.11
CA ASP A 81 -1.73 7.58 -10.41
C ASP A 81 -1.60 6.29 -11.22
N THR A 82 -0.37 5.92 -11.51
CA THR A 82 -0.08 4.68 -12.23
C THR A 82 0.22 3.58 -11.23
N VAL A 83 -0.44 2.45 -11.42
CA VAL A 83 -0.13 1.23 -10.66
C VAL A 83 1.30 0.79 -10.99
N ARG A 84 2.08 0.46 -9.98
CA ARG A 84 3.42 -0.08 -10.17
C ARG A 84 3.35 -1.42 -10.93
N PRO A 85 4.22 -1.66 -11.92
CA PRO A 85 4.19 -2.90 -12.71
C PRO A 85 4.27 -4.18 -11.87
N SER A 86 4.99 -4.15 -10.74
CA SER A 86 5.12 -5.27 -9.81
C SER A 86 3.85 -5.57 -9.01
N SER A 87 2.93 -4.60 -8.83
CA SER A 87 1.80 -4.73 -7.92
C SER A 87 0.87 -5.89 -8.27
N ARG A 88 0.60 -6.11 -9.56
CA ARG A 88 -0.25 -7.23 -10.01
C ARG A 88 0.35 -8.60 -9.64
N ALA A 89 1.64 -8.76 -9.86
CA ALA A 89 2.34 -10.01 -9.51
C ALA A 89 2.34 -10.21 -7.99
N ALA A 90 2.64 -9.16 -7.22
CA ALA A 90 2.64 -9.21 -5.76
C ALA A 90 1.25 -9.58 -5.19
N ILE A 91 0.16 -9.03 -5.72
CA ILE A 91 -1.21 -9.38 -5.33
C ILE A 91 -1.52 -10.86 -5.64
N ALA A 92 -1.10 -11.36 -6.80
CA ALA A 92 -1.25 -12.77 -7.14
C ALA A 92 -0.47 -13.68 -6.19
N ASP A 93 0.75 -13.31 -5.84
CA ASP A 93 1.60 -14.05 -4.91
C ASP A 93 1.05 -14.04 -3.48
N LEU A 94 0.49 -12.94 -3.02
CA LEU A 94 -0.21 -12.87 -1.72
C LEU A 94 -1.39 -13.84 -1.69
N ARG A 95 -2.20 -13.89 -2.76
CA ARG A 95 -3.30 -14.86 -2.88
C ARG A 95 -2.82 -16.30 -2.90
N ALA A 96 -1.75 -16.60 -3.64
CA ALA A 96 -1.14 -17.92 -3.66
C ALA A 96 -0.64 -18.37 -2.27
N GLN A 97 -0.29 -17.40 -1.42
CA GLN A 97 0.07 -17.62 -0.02
C GLN A 97 -1.14 -17.70 0.93
N GLY A 98 -2.38 -17.65 0.42
CA GLY A 98 -3.62 -17.70 1.21
C GLY A 98 -3.95 -16.38 1.93
N VAL A 99 -3.38 -15.26 1.47
CA VAL A 99 -3.74 -13.91 1.96
C VAL A 99 -4.79 -13.32 1.04
N ARG A 100 -5.87 -12.77 1.61
CA ARG A 100 -6.91 -12.05 0.87
C ARG A 100 -6.54 -10.56 0.81
N PRO A 101 -6.16 -10.03 -0.36
CA PRO A 101 -5.86 -8.61 -0.49
C PRO A 101 -7.13 -7.77 -0.52
N ILE A 102 -7.16 -6.68 0.22
CA ILE A 102 -8.24 -5.70 0.26
C ILE A 102 -7.65 -4.34 -0.13
N LEU A 103 -8.30 -3.66 -1.07
CA LEU A 103 -7.96 -2.26 -1.41
C LEU A 103 -8.77 -1.33 -0.51
N LEU A 104 -8.06 -0.52 0.30
CA LEU A 104 -8.64 0.46 1.21
C LEU A 104 -8.13 1.86 0.81
N THR A 105 -8.99 2.69 0.21
CA THR A 105 -8.60 3.98 -0.35
C THR A 105 -9.60 5.09 -0.06
N GLY A 106 -9.12 6.32 0.01
CA GLY A 106 -9.94 7.53 0.02
C GLY A 106 -10.38 8.01 -1.36
N ASP A 107 -9.94 7.34 -2.42
CA ASP A 107 -10.38 7.64 -3.78
C ASP A 107 -11.83 7.21 -3.99
N ASN A 108 -12.48 7.83 -4.98
CA ASN A 108 -13.84 7.49 -5.35
C ASN A 108 -13.96 6.05 -5.87
N ALA A 109 -15.19 5.51 -5.84
CA ALA A 109 -15.47 4.13 -6.21
C ALA A 109 -15.03 3.76 -7.63
N HIS A 110 -15.09 4.70 -8.61
CA HIS A 110 -14.67 4.43 -9.98
C HIS A 110 -13.15 4.28 -10.11
N ALA A 111 -12.39 5.18 -9.48
CA ALA A 111 -10.91 5.10 -9.46
C ALA A 111 -10.45 3.82 -8.74
N ALA A 112 -11.03 3.53 -7.58
CA ALA A 112 -10.73 2.34 -6.81
C ALA A 112 -11.04 1.05 -7.57
N ALA A 113 -12.18 0.97 -8.27
CA ALA A 113 -12.55 -0.17 -9.09
C ALA A 113 -11.58 -0.39 -10.27
N HIS A 114 -11.13 0.71 -10.89
CA HIS A 114 -10.13 0.64 -11.98
C HIS A 114 -8.80 0.07 -11.49
N VAL A 115 -8.27 0.62 -10.40
CA VAL A 115 -7.02 0.13 -9.78
C VAL A 115 -7.16 -1.33 -9.35
N ALA A 116 -8.26 -1.68 -8.69
CA ALA A 116 -8.52 -3.05 -8.25
C ALA A 116 -8.52 -4.06 -9.41
N ALA A 117 -9.19 -3.72 -10.52
CA ALA A 117 -9.22 -4.55 -11.72
C ALA A 117 -7.82 -4.71 -12.33
N GLU A 118 -7.03 -3.62 -12.37
CA GLU A 118 -5.68 -3.63 -12.90
C GLU A 118 -4.75 -4.53 -12.10
N VAL A 119 -4.83 -4.51 -10.76
CA VAL A 119 -3.99 -5.36 -9.90
C VAL A 119 -4.61 -6.73 -9.62
N GLY A 120 -5.85 -6.97 -10.02
CA GLY A 120 -6.55 -8.23 -9.86
C GLY A 120 -7.20 -8.39 -8.49
N ILE A 121 -7.58 -7.34 -7.78
CA ILE A 121 -8.39 -7.38 -6.55
C ILE A 121 -9.87 -7.48 -6.94
N ALA A 122 -10.63 -8.37 -6.27
CA ALA A 122 -12.05 -8.55 -6.54
C ALA A 122 -12.87 -7.32 -6.07
N ALA A 123 -13.98 -7.04 -6.75
CA ALA A 123 -14.78 -5.85 -6.45
C ALA A 123 -15.32 -5.84 -5.00
N GLU A 124 -15.66 -7.00 -4.45
CA GLU A 124 -16.09 -7.16 -3.06
C GLU A 124 -15.01 -6.87 -2.02
N ASP A 125 -13.73 -6.83 -2.46
CA ASP A 125 -12.56 -6.52 -1.63
C ASP A 125 -12.11 -5.06 -1.75
N VAL A 126 -12.93 -4.22 -2.40
CA VAL A 126 -12.67 -2.78 -2.52
C VAL A 126 -13.44 -2.01 -1.45
N ARG A 127 -12.75 -1.11 -0.78
CA ARG A 127 -13.32 -0.13 0.15
C ARG A 127 -12.85 1.25 -0.31
N ALA A 128 -13.72 1.93 -1.06
CA ALA A 128 -13.51 3.26 -1.61
C ALA A 128 -14.15 4.34 -0.74
N ASP A 129 -13.86 5.61 -1.03
CA ASP A 129 -14.40 6.79 -0.34
C ASP A 129 -14.18 6.77 1.18
N VAL A 130 -13.15 6.06 1.67
CA VAL A 130 -12.87 5.90 3.11
C VAL A 130 -12.08 7.11 3.62
N LEU A 131 -12.65 7.85 4.56
CA LEU A 131 -11.96 8.96 5.20
C LEU A 131 -10.76 8.46 6.03
N PRO A 132 -9.73 9.30 6.22
CA PRO A 132 -8.55 8.91 7.00
C PRO A 132 -8.88 8.37 8.39
N GLY A 133 -9.85 8.98 9.11
CA GLY A 133 -10.28 8.52 10.43
C GLY A 133 -11.02 7.17 10.40
N ASP A 134 -11.65 6.82 9.31
CA ASP A 134 -12.46 5.61 9.17
C ASP A 134 -11.64 4.38 8.77
N LYS A 135 -10.44 4.57 8.22
CA LYS A 135 -9.54 3.44 7.88
C LYS A 135 -9.26 2.54 9.09
N ARG A 136 -9.07 3.15 10.26
CA ARG A 136 -8.92 2.42 11.53
C ARG A 136 -10.15 1.56 11.84
N ALA A 137 -11.35 2.12 11.66
CA ALA A 137 -12.60 1.40 11.94
C ALA A 137 -12.79 0.19 11.02
N VAL A 138 -12.42 0.29 9.73
CA VAL A 138 -12.43 -0.82 8.79
C VAL A 138 -11.51 -1.95 9.24
N VAL A 139 -10.30 -1.62 9.69
CA VAL A 139 -9.33 -2.61 10.21
C VAL A 139 -9.89 -3.28 11.46
N ALA A 140 -10.46 -2.50 12.39
CA ALA A 140 -11.06 -3.02 13.62
C ALA A 140 -12.24 -3.97 13.34
N ASP A 141 -13.15 -3.62 12.44
CA ASP A 141 -14.27 -4.46 12.02
C ASP A 141 -13.80 -5.82 11.46
N LEU A 142 -12.78 -5.81 10.60
CA LEU A 142 -12.18 -7.06 10.10
C LEU A 142 -11.60 -7.93 11.23
N GLN A 143 -10.94 -7.31 12.20
CA GLN A 143 -10.38 -8.01 13.36
C GLN A 143 -11.46 -8.56 14.30
N GLU A 144 -12.57 -7.82 14.49
CA GLU A 144 -13.72 -8.27 15.28
C GLU A 144 -14.42 -9.47 14.63
N ARG A 145 -14.43 -9.55 13.31
CA ARG A 145 -14.88 -10.73 12.55
C ARG A 145 -13.92 -11.92 12.60
N GLY A 146 -12.83 -11.83 13.35
CA GLY A 146 -11.87 -12.91 13.55
C GLY A 146 -10.75 -12.99 12.52
N HIS A 147 -10.60 -11.98 11.65
CA HIS A 147 -9.50 -11.94 10.70
C HIS A 147 -8.21 -11.41 11.35
N VAL A 148 -7.07 -11.99 10.95
CA VAL A 148 -5.74 -11.42 11.23
C VAL A 148 -5.40 -10.46 10.10
N VAL A 149 -5.32 -9.17 10.40
CA VAL A 149 -5.19 -8.11 9.42
C VAL A 149 -3.75 -7.61 9.33
N GLY A 150 -3.17 -7.65 8.13
CA GLY A 150 -1.96 -6.90 7.79
C GLY A 150 -2.34 -5.59 7.09
N MET A 151 -2.08 -4.45 7.71
CA MET A 151 -2.27 -3.14 7.08
C MET A 151 -0.95 -2.66 6.48
N VAL A 152 -0.99 -2.26 5.21
CA VAL A 152 0.15 -1.66 4.51
C VAL A 152 -0.20 -0.22 4.16
N GLY A 153 0.64 0.73 4.55
CA GLY A 153 0.42 2.14 4.31
C GLY A 153 1.72 2.95 4.27
N ASP A 154 1.66 4.18 3.77
CA ASP A 154 2.81 5.07 3.60
C ASP A 154 2.58 6.49 4.13
N GLY A 155 1.36 6.86 4.46
CA GLY A 155 0.97 8.21 4.83
C GLY A 155 0.63 8.41 6.31
N VAL A 156 0.61 9.67 6.73
CA VAL A 156 0.13 10.10 8.05
C VAL A 156 -1.31 9.62 8.28
N ASN A 157 -2.11 9.59 7.22
CA ASN A 157 -3.51 9.17 7.25
C ASN A 157 -3.71 7.68 7.56
N ASP A 158 -2.66 6.88 7.44
CA ASP A 158 -2.69 5.44 7.67
C ASP A 158 -2.18 5.04 9.07
N ALA A 159 -1.53 5.96 9.79
CA ALA A 159 -0.89 5.67 11.08
C ALA A 159 -1.85 5.02 12.09
N ALA A 160 -3.07 5.55 12.24
CA ALA A 160 -4.07 4.98 13.14
C ALA A 160 -4.54 3.58 12.72
N ALA A 161 -4.60 3.29 11.42
CA ALA A 161 -4.96 1.98 10.86
C ALA A 161 -3.80 0.98 10.99
N LEU A 162 -2.55 1.43 10.81
CA LEU A 162 -1.33 0.64 11.05
C LEU A 162 -1.24 0.20 12.50
N ALA A 163 -1.37 1.14 13.45
CA ALA A 163 -1.38 0.84 14.89
C ALA A 163 -2.54 -0.10 15.28
N GLN A 164 -3.74 0.09 14.70
CA GLN A 164 -4.86 -0.81 14.93
C GLN A 164 -4.57 -2.22 14.44
N ALA A 165 -3.97 -2.36 13.24
CA ALA A 165 -3.61 -3.66 12.69
C ALA A 165 -2.64 -4.41 13.59
N GLY A 166 -1.66 -3.73 14.19
CA GLY A 166 -0.69 -4.30 15.14
C GLY A 166 -1.30 -4.94 16.37
N THR A 167 -2.53 -4.58 16.76
CA THR A 167 -3.16 -5.13 17.98
C THR A 167 -3.48 -6.63 17.89
N ARG A 168 -3.82 -7.13 16.70
CA ARG A 168 -4.15 -8.54 16.43
C ARG A 168 -3.63 -9.04 15.08
N GLY A 169 -2.69 -8.33 14.52
CA GLY A 169 -2.14 -8.61 13.20
C GLY A 169 -0.82 -7.90 13.02
N LEU A 170 -0.67 -7.09 11.97
CA LEU A 170 0.60 -6.45 11.65
C LEU A 170 0.40 -5.13 10.90
N GLY A 171 0.98 -4.05 11.40
CA GLY A 171 1.15 -2.78 10.69
C GLY A 171 2.47 -2.80 9.90
N LEU A 172 2.42 -2.52 8.60
CA LEU A 172 3.59 -2.47 7.72
C LEU A 172 3.66 -1.08 7.07
N ALA A 173 4.67 -0.29 7.42
CA ALA A 173 4.93 1.00 6.77
C ALA A 173 5.85 0.82 5.57
N MET A 174 5.56 1.52 4.48
CA MET A 174 6.49 1.65 3.36
C MET A 174 7.67 2.53 3.76
N GLY A 175 8.89 2.16 3.38
CA GLY A 175 10.11 2.91 3.74
C GLY A 175 10.20 4.32 3.14
N SER A 176 9.38 4.62 2.13
CA SER A 176 9.17 5.98 1.61
C SER A 176 8.06 6.75 2.35
N GLY A 177 7.45 6.13 3.36
CA GLY A 177 6.37 6.71 4.16
C GLY A 177 6.84 7.83 5.08
N THR A 178 5.87 8.50 5.69
CA THR A 178 6.14 9.54 6.68
C THR A 178 6.67 8.94 7.98
N ASP A 179 7.44 9.71 8.75
CA ASP A 179 7.97 9.29 10.06
C ASP A 179 6.84 8.81 10.99
N VAL A 180 5.68 9.47 10.93
CA VAL A 180 4.49 9.09 11.73
C VAL A 180 3.96 7.71 11.35
N ALA A 181 3.94 7.35 10.07
CA ALA A 181 3.52 6.02 9.62
C ALA A 181 4.55 4.95 10.01
N ILE A 182 5.83 5.28 9.91
CA ILE A 182 6.94 4.40 10.29
C ILE A 182 6.90 4.11 11.80
N GLU A 183 6.67 5.13 12.62
CA GLU A 183 6.59 4.97 14.09
C GLU A 183 5.35 4.18 14.53
N ALA A 184 4.25 4.27 13.79
CA ALA A 184 3.00 3.56 14.06
C ALA A 184 3.00 2.09 13.60
N ALA A 185 3.98 1.66 12.82
CA ALA A 185 4.03 0.33 12.23
C ALA A 185 4.91 -0.63 13.03
N ASP A 186 4.57 -1.92 13.00
CA ASP A 186 5.39 -2.99 13.59
C ASP A 186 6.61 -3.31 12.72
N ILE A 187 6.48 -3.14 11.40
CA ILE A 187 7.55 -3.41 10.43
C ILE A 187 7.64 -2.26 9.43
N THR A 188 8.87 -1.80 9.19
CA THR A 188 9.17 -0.87 8.10
C THR A 188 9.78 -1.61 6.93
N LEU A 189 9.16 -1.50 5.76
CA LEU A 189 9.62 -2.10 4.51
C LEU A 189 10.61 -1.14 3.85
N VAL A 190 11.86 -1.55 3.67
CA VAL A 190 12.92 -0.70 3.08
C VAL A 190 12.58 -0.28 1.64
N ARG A 191 11.98 -1.19 0.87
CA ARG A 191 11.50 -0.89 -0.48
C ARG A 191 10.02 -0.56 -0.45
N ALA A 192 9.64 0.51 -1.14
CA ALA A 192 8.25 0.95 -1.26
C ALA A 192 7.52 0.18 -2.37
N ASP A 193 7.52 -1.16 -2.29
CA ASP A 193 6.79 -2.04 -3.20
C ASP A 193 6.13 -3.21 -2.43
N LEU A 194 5.08 -3.77 -3.02
CA LEU A 194 4.34 -4.89 -2.42
C LEU A 194 5.14 -6.21 -2.46
N ASP A 195 6.17 -6.33 -3.30
CA ASP A 195 7.04 -7.51 -3.33
C ASP A 195 7.77 -7.66 -1.99
N ALA A 196 8.07 -6.54 -1.31
CA ALA A 196 8.64 -6.57 0.03
C ALA A 196 7.70 -7.20 1.06
N VAL A 197 6.38 -6.98 0.95
CA VAL A 197 5.36 -7.62 1.80
C VAL A 197 5.31 -9.12 1.53
N VAL A 198 5.29 -9.53 0.26
CA VAL A 198 5.32 -10.94 -0.17
C VAL A 198 6.55 -11.65 0.40
N ALA A 199 7.72 -11.01 0.27
CA ALA A 199 8.98 -11.54 0.79
C ALA A 199 8.97 -11.67 2.32
N ALA A 200 8.47 -10.66 3.04
CA ALA A 200 8.38 -10.66 4.50
C ALA A 200 7.52 -11.83 5.01
N ILE A 201 6.34 -12.06 4.41
CA ILE A 201 5.46 -13.18 4.76
C ILE A 201 6.13 -14.52 4.46
N ARG A 202 6.78 -14.65 3.30
CA ARG A 202 7.49 -15.87 2.89
C ARG A 202 8.62 -16.22 3.86
N ILE A 203 9.45 -15.24 4.21
CA ILE A 203 10.57 -15.39 5.14
C ILE A 203 10.05 -15.76 6.53
N SER A 204 9.03 -15.05 7.03
CA SER A 204 8.43 -15.33 8.34
C SER A 204 7.93 -16.76 8.44
N ARG A 205 7.17 -17.24 7.44
CA ARG A 205 6.66 -18.62 7.40
C ARG A 205 7.79 -19.66 7.29
N ALA A 206 8.83 -19.39 6.50
CA ALA A 206 9.99 -20.24 6.39
C ALA A 206 10.75 -20.34 7.74
N THR A 207 10.90 -19.19 8.41
CA THR A 207 11.54 -19.12 9.74
C THR A 207 10.76 -19.92 10.77
N LEU A 208 9.43 -19.73 10.87
CA LEU A 208 8.59 -20.50 11.80
C LEU A 208 8.65 -22.01 11.53
N ARG A 209 8.63 -22.42 10.27
CA ARG A 209 8.78 -23.82 9.90
C ARG A 209 10.12 -24.39 10.36
N MET A 210 11.17 -23.63 10.17
CA MET A 210 12.52 -24.02 10.58
C MET A 210 12.66 -24.10 12.10
N ILE A 211 12.12 -23.13 12.83
CA ILE A 211 12.08 -23.17 14.30
C ILE A 211 11.37 -24.44 14.80
N ARG A 212 10.19 -24.76 14.23
CA ARG A 212 9.44 -25.96 14.59
C ARG A 212 10.23 -27.25 14.29
N GLN A 213 10.91 -27.31 13.15
CA GLN A 213 11.77 -28.46 12.80
C GLN A 213 12.95 -28.59 13.77
N ASN A 214 13.64 -27.48 14.05
CA ASN A 214 14.77 -27.50 14.98
C ASN A 214 14.32 -27.92 16.40
N LEU A 215 13.18 -27.39 16.85
CA LEU A 215 12.61 -27.75 18.15
C LEU A 215 12.21 -29.21 18.21
N PHE A 216 11.57 -29.75 17.15
CA PHE A 216 11.22 -31.14 17.04
C PHE A 216 12.47 -32.02 17.19
N TRP A 217 13.54 -31.79 16.44
CA TRP A 217 14.75 -32.57 16.53
C TRP A 217 15.46 -32.44 17.88
N ALA A 218 15.45 -31.21 18.45
CA ALA A 218 16.03 -30.97 19.77
C ALA A 218 15.31 -31.75 20.88
N PHE A 219 14.01 -31.95 20.79
CA PHE A 219 13.26 -32.75 21.76
C PHE A 219 13.28 -34.26 21.45
N ALA A 220 13.20 -34.63 20.19
CA ALA A 220 13.07 -36.03 19.78
C ALA A 220 14.22 -36.91 20.29
N TYR A 221 15.47 -36.45 20.19
CA TYR A 221 16.60 -37.23 20.67
C TYR A 221 16.61 -37.30 22.20
N ASN A 222 16.22 -36.25 22.93
CA ASN A 222 16.13 -36.28 24.38
C ASN A 222 15.07 -37.28 24.87
N VAL A 223 13.86 -37.22 24.23
CA VAL A 223 12.77 -38.18 24.56
C VAL A 223 13.20 -39.63 24.28
N ALA A 224 13.94 -39.86 23.20
CA ALA A 224 14.47 -41.20 22.90
C ALA A 224 15.61 -41.64 23.85
N ALA A 225 16.43 -40.70 24.32
CA ALA A 225 17.55 -40.99 25.22
C ALA A 225 17.12 -41.31 26.66
N ILE A 226 16.00 -40.72 27.15
CA ILE A 226 15.53 -40.94 28.53
C ILE A 226 15.28 -42.43 28.87
N PRO A 227 14.49 -43.19 28.08
CA PRO A 227 14.28 -44.63 28.37
C PRO A 227 15.55 -45.42 28.21
N LEU A 228 16.46 -45.10 27.30
CA LEU A 228 17.75 -45.75 27.15
C LEU A 228 18.65 -45.51 28.38
N ALA A 229 18.63 -44.31 28.92
CA ALA A 229 19.34 -43.97 30.15
C ALA A 229 18.75 -44.73 31.36
N ALA A 230 17.42 -44.76 31.47
CA ALA A 230 16.72 -45.49 32.54
C ALA A 230 17.00 -46.99 32.51
N ALA A 231 17.20 -47.57 31.32
CA ALA A 231 17.59 -48.97 31.13
C ALA A 231 19.10 -49.23 31.33
N GLY A 232 19.90 -48.20 31.65
CA GLY A 232 21.36 -48.34 31.80
C GLY A 232 22.12 -48.56 30.48
N LEU A 233 21.45 -48.35 29.34
CA LEU A 233 22.02 -48.60 28.00
C LEU A 233 22.69 -47.35 27.40
N LEU A 234 22.61 -46.19 28.05
CA LEU A 234 23.17 -44.95 27.54
C LEU A 234 24.64 -44.80 27.94
N ASN A 235 25.54 -44.91 26.96
CA ASN A 235 26.96 -44.59 27.15
C ASN A 235 27.17 -43.07 27.06
N PRO A 236 27.91 -42.43 28.01
CA PRO A 236 28.20 -40.99 27.99
C PRO A 236 28.81 -40.48 26.67
N MET A 237 29.65 -41.28 26.01
CA MET A 237 30.22 -40.92 24.71
C MET A 237 29.15 -40.83 23.59
N ILE A 238 28.19 -41.77 23.61
CA ILE A 238 27.08 -41.79 22.64
C ILE A 238 26.18 -40.59 22.89
N ALA A 239 25.88 -40.25 24.16
CA ALA A 239 25.10 -39.06 24.52
C ALA A 239 25.78 -37.75 24.05
N GLY A 240 27.08 -37.62 24.27
CA GLY A 240 27.86 -36.46 23.80
C GLY A 240 27.90 -36.37 22.28
N ALA A 241 28.07 -37.47 21.57
CA ALA A 241 28.02 -37.49 20.10
C ALA A 241 26.63 -37.10 19.55
N ALA A 242 25.56 -37.58 20.19
CA ALA A 242 24.18 -37.22 19.82
C ALA A 242 23.92 -35.73 20.03
N MET A 243 24.38 -35.12 21.13
CA MET A 243 24.29 -33.66 21.36
C MET A 243 25.06 -32.88 20.31
N ALA A 244 26.28 -33.29 19.98
CA ALA A 244 27.07 -32.60 18.95
C ALA A 244 26.39 -32.69 17.57
N ALA A 245 25.89 -33.88 17.21
CA ALA A 245 25.15 -34.09 15.97
C ALA A 245 23.88 -33.23 15.90
N SER A 246 23.11 -33.14 17.00
CA SER A 246 21.92 -32.25 17.09
C SER A 246 22.27 -30.80 16.84
N SER A 247 23.35 -30.32 17.44
CA SER A 247 23.81 -28.91 17.23
C SER A 247 24.18 -28.65 15.78
N VAL A 248 24.89 -29.57 15.13
CA VAL A 248 25.25 -29.48 13.72
C VAL A 248 24.00 -29.46 12.82
N ILE A 249 23.02 -30.31 13.11
CA ILE A 249 21.76 -30.39 12.36
C ILE A 249 21.01 -29.07 12.47
N VAL A 250 20.86 -28.50 13.68
CA VAL A 250 20.16 -27.23 13.91
C VAL A 250 20.85 -26.09 13.17
N VAL A 251 22.18 -25.99 13.25
CA VAL A 251 22.94 -24.94 12.55
C VAL A 251 22.79 -25.08 11.03
N THR A 252 23.01 -26.30 10.52
CA THR A 252 22.92 -26.56 9.06
C THR A 252 21.52 -26.30 8.52
N ASN A 253 20.48 -26.70 9.26
CA ASN A 253 19.09 -26.42 8.89
C ASN A 253 18.82 -24.91 8.90
N SER A 254 19.31 -24.18 9.92
CA SER A 254 19.14 -22.73 10.04
C SER A 254 19.83 -21.95 8.90
N LEU A 255 20.98 -22.44 8.42
CA LEU A 255 21.67 -21.83 7.27
C LEU A 255 20.88 -21.89 5.96
N ARG A 256 19.94 -22.83 5.82
CA ARG A 256 19.05 -22.92 4.65
C ARG A 256 18.11 -21.71 4.54
N LEU A 257 17.86 -21.02 5.66
CA LEU A 257 17.02 -19.80 5.64
C LEU A 257 17.62 -18.69 4.78
N ARG A 258 18.94 -18.60 4.67
CA ARG A 258 19.61 -17.63 3.80
C ARG A 258 19.18 -17.71 2.34
N ARG A 259 18.74 -18.89 1.88
CA ARG A 259 18.25 -19.13 0.52
C ARG A 259 16.75 -18.83 0.35
N ALA A 260 16.00 -18.71 1.44
CA ALA A 260 14.56 -18.42 1.39
C ALA A 260 14.26 -16.91 1.20
N GLY A 261 15.25 -16.05 1.44
CA GLY A 261 15.17 -14.60 1.27
C GLY A 261 15.81 -14.08 -0.03
N ALA A 262 16.40 -14.95 -0.82
CA ALA A 262 16.88 -14.68 -2.16
C ALA A 262 15.81 -15.19 -3.16
#